data_0a70a343d95559919362e11af453b69c
#
_entry.id   0a70a343d95559919362e11af453b69c
#
_cell.length_a   1.000
_cell.length_b   1.000
_cell.length_c   1.000
_cell.angle_alpha   90.00
_cell.angle_beta   90.00
_cell.angle_gamma   90.00
#
_symmetry.space_group_name_H-M   'P 1'
#
loop_
_entity.id
_entity.type
_entity.pdbx_description
1 polymer ?
#
loop_
_entity_poly.entity_id
_entity_poly.type
_entity_poly.pdbx_seq_one_letter_code
_entity_poly.pdbx_strand_id
1 'polypeptide(L)'
;MSTIGEQVKQMIFSRFAHEPTPGQQEACKKLIDFLYDSNPMSAFMLKGYAGTGKTTLISAFIQILPRLRLRTVLLAPTGRAAKVLSNYSGKKAYTIHKKIYFTATDEHGVMRTVRALNKHKYTLFIVDEASMIGNSDSFAGNNRNLLDDLIDYVSEGDH
;
A
#
# COMPACT_ATOMS: atom_id res chain seq x y z
N MET A 1 -6.81 23.08 6.71
CA MET A 1 -6.99 22.23 5.51
C MET A 1 -7.50 23.09 4.36
N SER A 2 -7.09 22.79 3.13
CA SER A 2 -7.70 23.38 1.94
C SER A 2 -9.16 22.94 1.79
N THR A 3 -9.99 23.68 1.06
CA THR A 3 -11.38 23.28 0.74
C THR A 3 -11.44 21.88 0.11
N ILE A 4 -10.43 21.51 -0.69
CA ILE A 4 -10.30 20.19 -1.31
C ILE A 4 -10.06 19.11 -0.25
N GLY A 5 -9.20 19.35 0.73
CA GLY A 5 -8.93 18.42 1.82
C GLY A 5 -10.19 18.11 2.65
N GLU A 6 -11.03 19.10 2.91
CA GLU A 6 -12.31 18.90 3.60
C GLU A 6 -13.29 18.07 2.77
N GLN A 7 -13.34 18.28 1.46
CA GLN A 7 -14.17 17.47 0.56
C GLN A 7 -13.72 15.99 0.56
N VAL A 8 -12.41 15.74 0.47
CA VAL A 8 -11.84 14.37 0.51
C VAL A 8 -12.16 13.71 1.85
N LYS A 9 -12.01 14.41 2.97
CA LYS A 9 -12.36 13.93 4.30
C LYS A 9 -13.84 13.53 4.39
N GLN A 10 -14.74 14.37 3.91
CA GLN A 10 -16.17 14.05 3.85
C GLN A 10 -16.45 12.82 2.98
N MET A 11 -15.79 12.68 1.84
CA MET A 11 -15.91 11.50 0.99
C MET A 11 -15.46 10.22 1.71
N ILE A 12 -14.39 10.25 2.50
CA ILE A 12 -13.92 9.12 3.30
C ILE A 12 -14.98 8.77 4.36
N PHE A 13 -15.40 9.76 5.15
CA PHE A 13 -16.32 9.53 6.27
C PHE A 13 -17.74 9.17 5.84
N SER A 14 -18.16 9.56 4.64
CA SER A 14 -19.45 9.11 4.07
C SER A 14 -19.51 7.59 3.85
N ARG A 15 -18.37 6.89 3.91
CA ARG A 15 -18.27 5.43 3.80
C ARG A 15 -18.30 4.72 5.16
N PHE A 16 -18.27 5.46 6.25
CA PHE A 16 -18.34 4.88 7.59
C PHE A 16 -19.80 4.53 7.95
N ALA A 17 -19.97 3.38 8.61
CA ALA A 17 -21.27 3.00 9.17
C ALA A 17 -21.59 3.76 10.47
N HIS A 18 -20.56 4.30 11.13
CA HIS A 18 -20.64 5.01 12.42
C HIS A 18 -19.78 6.27 12.37
N GLU A 19 -19.98 7.16 13.33
CA GLU A 19 -19.14 8.35 13.44
C GLU A 19 -17.65 7.98 13.62
N PRO A 20 -16.74 8.68 12.95
CA PRO A 20 -15.31 8.46 13.08
C PRO A 20 -14.84 8.79 14.49
N THR A 21 -14.02 7.91 15.07
CA THR A 21 -13.35 8.19 16.33
C THR A 21 -12.35 9.35 16.18
N PRO A 22 -11.96 10.03 17.30
CA PRO A 22 -10.95 11.09 17.25
C PRO A 22 -9.63 10.62 16.61
N GLY A 23 -9.19 9.39 16.88
CA GLY A 23 -8.00 8.80 16.27
C GLY A 23 -8.13 8.58 14.75
N GLN A 24 -9.31 8.16 14.30
CA GLN A 24 -9.60 8.02 12.86
C GLN A 24 -9.66 9.39 12.17
N GLN A 25 -10.18 10.41 12.84
CA GLN A 25 -10.22 11.78 12.30
C GLN A 25 -8.80 12.36 12.13
N GLU A 26 -7.94 12.16 13.13
CA GLU A 26 -6.54 12.59 13.07
C GLU A 26 -5.76 11.83 11.99
N ALA A 27 -5.90 10.50 11.95
CA ALA A 27 -5.26 9.67 10.93
C ALA A 27 -5.73 10.05 9.51
N CYS A 28 -7.03 10.31 9.33
CA CYS A 28 -7.60 10.75 8.06
C CYS A 28 -6.99 12.09 7.59
N LYS A 29 -6.85 13.06 8.51
CA LYS A 29 -6.21 14.34 8.20
C LYS A 29 -4.78 14.14 7.71
N LYS A 30 -3.96 13.40 8.46
CA LYS A 30 -2.57 13.12 8.08
C LYS A 30 -2.46 12.35 6.76
N LEU A 31 -3.40 11.46 6.49
CA LEU A 31 -3.46 10.69 5.24
C LEU A 31 -3.78 11.60 4.04
N ILE A 32 -4.66 12.58 4.23
CA ILE A 32 -4.96 13.59 3.21
C ILE A 32 -3.74 14.49 2.98
N ASP A 33 -3.09 14.96 4.05
CA ASP A 33 -1.87 15.77 3.93
C ASP A 33 -0.78 15.01 3.16
N PHE A 34 -0.62 13.72 3.41
CA PHE A 34 0.29 12.85 2.67
C PHE A 34 -0.06 12.73 1.18
N LEU A 35 -1.35 12.67 0.81
CA LEU A 35 -1.75 12.61 -0.60
C LEU A 35 -1.36 13.86 -1.41
N TYR A 36 -1.23 14.98 -0.74
CA TYR A 36 -0.86 16.26 -1.35
C TYR A 36 0.60 16.64 -1.09
N ASP A 37 1.37 15.73 -0.49
CA ASP A 37 2.81 15.92 -0.34
C ASP A 37 3.50 15.84 -1.71
N SER A 38 4.27 16.85 -2.03
CA SER A 38 5.01 16.92 -3.30
C SER A 38 6.28 16.06 -3.31
N ASN A 39 6.67 15.49 -2.16
CA ASN A 39 7.85 14.62 -2.09
C ASN A 39 7.52 13.22 -2.60
N PRO A 40 8.07 12.78 -3.74
CA PRO A 40 7.77 11.49 -4.33
C PRO A 40 8.27 10.31 -3.49
N MET A 41 9.17 10.56 -2.53
CA MET A 41 9.72 9.54 -1.62
C MET A 41 8.99 9.50 -0.27
N SER A 42 7.88 10.22 -0.12
CA SER A 42 7.10 10.20 1.10
C SER A 42 6.46 8.82 1.33
N ALA A 43 6.49 8.39 2.59
CA ALA A 43 5.80 7.20 3.05
C ALA A 43 4.92 7.52 4.27
N PHE A 44 3.69 7.03 4.25
CA PHE A 44 2.75 7.17 5.35
C PHE A 44 2.61 5.85 6.11
N MET A 45 2.85 5.87 7.42
CA MET A 45 2.71 4.69 8.26
C MET A 45 1.55 4.85 9.24
N LEU A 46 0.50 4.04 9.05
CA LEU A 46 -0.64 3.96 9.95
C LEU A 46 -0.42 2.87 10.99
N LYS A 47 -0.21 3.27 12.24
CA LYS A 47 -0.06 2.36 13.39
C LYS A 47 -1.29 2.39 14.28
N GLY A 48 -1.59 1.28 14.94
CA GLY A 48 -2.65 1.18 15.94
C GLY A 48 -2.93 -0.28 16.30
N TYR A 49 -3.45 -0.50 17.51
CA TYR A 49 -3.82 -1.83 17.98
C TYR A 49 -4.98 -2.43 17.18
N ALA A 50 -5.21 -3.73 17.35
CA ALA A 50 -6.39 -4.39 16.81
C ALA A 50 -7.66 -3.71 17.35
N GLY A 51 -8.70 -3.60 16.52
CA GLY A 51 -9.98 -2.99 16.92
C GLY A 51 -10.01 -1.46 16.94
N THR A 52 -8.93 -0.76 16.57
CA THR A 52 -8.91 0.72 16.52
C THR A 52 -9.54 1.31 15.24
N GLY A 53 -10.10 0.46 14.38
CA GLY A 53 -10.78 0.90 13.16
C GLY A 53 -9.86 1.26 11.99
N LYS A 54 -8.59 0.79 11.98
CA LYS A 54 -7.66 0.99 10.86
C LYS A 54 -8.25 0.47 9.54
N THR A 55 -8.76 -0.77 9.57
CA THR A 55 -9.35 -1.43 8.40
C THR A 55 -10.51 -0.62 7.82
N THR A 56 -11.37 -0.07 8.69
CA THR A 56 -12.49 0.79 8.28
C THR A 56 -11.99 2.04 7.55
N LEU A 57 -11.00 2.73 8.14
CA LEU A 57 -10.41 3.93 7.54
C LEU A 57 -9.74 3.62 6.19
N ILE A 58 -8.92 2.57 6.13
CA ILE A 58 -8.20 2.19 4.91
C ILE A 58 -9.15 1.70 3.83
N SER A 59 -10.18 0.92 4.17
CA SER A 59 -11.21 0.51 3.22
C SER A 59 -11.92 1.71 2.60
N ALA A 60 -12.39 2.66 3.43
CA ALA A 60 -13.04 3.86 2.98
C ALA A 60 -12.11 4.71 2.10
N PHE A 61 -10.85 4.85 2.50
CA PHE A 61 -9.83 5.56 1.74
C PHE A 61 -9.61 4.93 0.36
N ILE A 62 -9.37 3.63 0.29
CA ILE A 62 -9.17 2.92 -0.99
C ILE A 62 -10.35 3.12 -1.94
N GLN A 63 -11.58 3.09 -1.41
CA GLN A 63 -12.80 3.24 -2.21
C GLN A 63 -12.97 4.63 -2.85
N ILE A 64 -12.36 5.67 -2.29
CA ILE A 64 -12.46 7.02 -2.86
C ILE A 64 -11.34 7.36 -3.84
N LEU A 65 -10.22 6.63 -3.83
CA LEU A 65 -9.05 6.90 -4.68
C LEU A 65 -9.37 6.96 -6.19
N PRO A 66 -10.25 6.09 -6.75
CA PRO A 66 -10.65 6.21 -8.15
C PRO A 66 -11.35 7.53 -8.48
N ARG A 67 -12.10 8.11 -7.53
CA ARG A 67 -12.74 9.43 -7.70
C ARG A 67 -11.72 10.56 -7.73
N LEU A 68 -10.59 10.37 -7.05
CA LEU A 68 -9.45 11.28 -7.09
C LEU A 68 -8.54 11.03 -8.31
N ARG A 69 -8.89 10.08 -9.18
CA ARG A 69 -8.11 9.65 -10.35
C ARG A 69 -6.71 9.12 -9.98
N LEU A 70 -6.54 8.63 -8.76
CA LEU A 70 -5.30 8.03 -8.29
C LEU A 70 -5.25 6.54 -8.61
N ARG A 71 -4.19 6.13 -9.29
CA ARG A 71 -3.89 4.71 -9.50
C ARG A 71 -3.42 4.09 -8.18
N THR A 72 -3.79 2.85 -7.94
CA THR A 72 -3.50 2.21 -6.65
C THR A 72 -3.13 0.76 -6.86
N VAL A 73 -2.09 0.31 -6.20
CA VAL A 73 -1.70 -1.09 -6.07
C VAL A 73 -1.81 -1.51 -4.62
N LEU A 74 -2.56 -2.58 -4.37
CA LEU A 74 -2.77 -3.13 -3.02
C LEU A 74 -1.88 -4.35 -2.83
N LEU A 75 -1.12 -4.35 -1.75
CA LEU A 75 -0.15 -5.37 -1.41
C LEU A 75 -0.34 -5.89 0.02
N ALA A 76 0.04 -7.14 0.24
CA ALA A 76 0.12 -7.74 1.57
C ALA A 76 1.27 -8.74 1.63
N PRO A 77 1.82 -9.06 2.83
CA PRO A 77 2.93 -9.99 2.97
C PRO A 77 2.59 -11.42 2.60
N THR A 78 1.34 -11.84 2.82
CA THR A 78 0.88 -13.24 2.61
C THR A 78 -0.34 -13.29 1.69
N GLY A 79 -0.55 -14.47 1.07
CA GLY A 79 -1.74 -14.71 0.24
C GLY A 79 -3.05 -14.57 1.00
N ARG A 80 -3.08 -15.00 2.28
CA ARG A 80 -4.26 -14.85 3.14
C ARG A 80 -4.56 -13.36 3.41
N ALA A 81 -3.56 -12.57 3.77
CA ALA A 81 -3.71 -11.14 4.00
C ALA A 81 -4.14 -10.41 2.71
N ALA A 82 -3.56 -10.76 1.56
CA ALA A 82 -3.96 -10.22 0.26
C ALA A 82 -5.43 -10.52 -0.07
N LYS A 83 -5.90 -11.74 0.24
CA LYS A 83 -7.31 -12.11 0.05
C LYS A 83 -8.25 -11.28 0.96
N VAL A 84 -7.89 -11.12 2.23
CA VAL A 84 -8.65 -10.29 3.18
C VAL A 84 -8.71 -8.84 2.69
N LEU A 85 -7.56 -8.28 2.32
CA LEU A 85 -7.46 -6.91 1.77
C LEU A 85 -8.33 -6.74 0.51
N SER A 86 -8.33 -7.71 -0.40
CA SER A 86 -9.17 -7.69 -1.59
C SER A 86 -10.66 -7.68 -1.24
N ASN A 87 -11.07 -8.45 -0.25
CA ASN A 87 -12.47 -8.57 0.14
C ASN A 87 -13.02 -7.27 0.73
N TYR A 88 -12.30 -6.64 1.67
CA TYR A 88 -12.83 -5.44 2.31
C TYR A 88 -12.63 -4.17 1.47
N SER A 89 -11.62 -4.12 0.62
CA SER A 89 -11.36 -2.96 -0.25
C SER A 89 -12.18 -2.95 -1.53
N GLY A 90 -12.72 -4.12 -1.94
CA GLY A 90 -13.38 -4.30 -3.22
C GLY A 90 -12.45 -4.21 -4.43
N LYS A 91 -11.11 -4.25 -4.21
CA LYS A 91 -10.08 -4.15 -5.23
C LYS A 91 -9.07 -5.29 -5.09
N LYS A 92 -8.61 -5.86 -6.21
CA LYS A 92 -7.65 -6.95 -6.18
C LYS A 92 -6.33 -6.52 -5.52
N ALA A 93 -5.92 -7.28 -4.52
CA ALA A 93 -4.63 -7.18 -3.86
C ALA A 93 -3.72 -8.36 -4.23
N TYR A 94 -2.43 -8.14 -4.12
CA TYR A 94 -1.39 -9.13 -4.44
C TYR A 94 -0.48 -9.33 -3.25
N THR A 95 0.23 -10.45 -3.19
CA THR A 95 1.36 -10.54 -2.29
C THR A 95 2.50 -9.66 -2.79
N ILE A 96 3.30 -9.13 -1.85
CA ILE A 96 4.49 -8.32 -2.21
C ILE A 96 5.38 -9.15 -3.16
N HIS A 97 5.69 -10.39 -2.80
CA HIS A 97 6.53 -11.29 -3.62
C HIS A 97 6.01 -11.42 -5.06
N LYS A 98 4.72 -11.71 -5.23
CA LYS A 98 4.12 -11.89 -6.56
C LYS A 98 4.14 -10.60 -7.38
N LYS A 99 4.19 -9.44 -6.73
CA LYS A 99 4.19 -8.14 -7.41
C LYS A 99 5.58 -7.70 -7.83
N ILE A 100 6.58 -7.88 -6.96
CA ILE A 100 7.91 -7.31 -7.17
C ILE A 100 8.95 -8.31 -7.70
N TYR A 101 8.66 -9.62 -7.68
CA TYR A 101 9.57 -10.63 -8.19
C TYR A 101 8.98 -11.44 -9.34
N PHE A 102 9.87 -11.93 -10.19
CA PHE A 102 9.56 -12.94 -11.21
C PHE A 102 10.69 -13.96 -11.31
N THR A 103 10.38 -15.12 -11.86
CA THR A 103 11.39 -16.14 -12.12
C THR A 103 11.95 -15.95 -13.54
N ALA A 104 13.24 -15.80 -13.65
CA ALA A 104 13.98 -15.81 -14.90
C ALA A 104 14.86 -17.07 -14.98
N THR A 105 15.02 -17.60 -16.20
CA THR A 105 15.96 -18.70 -16.47
C THR A 105 17.16 -18.10 -17.17
N ASP A 106 18.36 -18.37 -16.64
CA ASP A 106 19.59 -17.90 -17.25
C ASP A 106 19.99 -18.77 -18.47
N GLU A 107 21.05 -18.39 -19.17
CA GLU A 107 21.57 -19.10 -20.36
C GLU A 107 22.04 -20.53 -20.10
N HIS A 108 22.24 -20.89 -18.81
CA HIS A 108 22.60 -22.24 -18.37
C HIS A 108 21.39 -23.06 -17.90
N GLY A 109 20.15 -22.54 -18.06
CA GLY A 109 18.92 -23.21 -17.63
C GLY A 109 18.64 -23.12 -16.13
N VAL A 110 19.38 -22.31 -15.37
CA VAL A 110 19.18 -22.15 -13.93
C VAL A 110 18.09 -21.10 -13.69
N MET A 111 17.06 -21.50 -12.92
CA MET A 111 15.98 -20.59 -12.51
C MET A 111 16.43 -19.69 -11.35
N ARG A 112 16.24 -18.40 -11.51
CA ARG A 112 16.54 -17.39 -10.50
C ARG A 112 15.36 -16.48 -10.27
N THR A 113 15.16 -16.07 -9.02
CA THR A 113 14.19 -15.04 -8.66
C THR A 113 14.84 -13.68 -8.84
N VAL A 114 14.21 -12.83 -9.62
CA VAL A 114 14.71 -11.49 -9.99
C VAL A 114 13.66 -10.46 -9.61
N ARG A 115 14.10 -9.30 -9.13
CA ARG A 115 13.21 -8.16 -8.89
C ARG A 115 12.76 -7.56 -10.22
N ALA A 116 11.47 -7.36 -10.38
CA ALA A 116 10.88 -6.74 -11.55
C ALA A 116 11.15 -5.22 -11.57
N LEU A 117 11.18 -4.65 -12.76
CA LEU A 117 11.15 -3.18 -12.91
C LEU A 117 9.75 -2.67 -12.63
N ASN A 118 9.64 -1.56 -11.91
CA ASN A 118 8.37 -0.91 -11.68
C ASN A 118 7.94 -0.10 -12.92
N LYS A 119 6.87 -0.55 -13.56
CA LYS A 119 6.26 0.12 -14.72
C LYS A 119 5.07 1.00 -14.33
N HIS A 120 4.76 1.12 -13.06
CA HIS A 120 3.65 1.96 -12.58
C HIS A 120 4.09 3.42 -12.50
N LYS A 121 3.24 4.29 -13.04
CA LYS A 121 3.42 5.75 -13.01
C LYS A 121 2.32 6.37 -12.17
N TYR A 122 2.64 7.38 -11.36
CA TYR A 122 1.67 8.10 -10.51
C TYR A 122 0.75 7.15 -9.75
N THR A 123 1.35 6.18 -9.05
CA THR A 123 0.62 5.09 -8.42
C THR A 123 0.91 5.03 -6.93
N LEU A 124 -0.15 5.06 -6.14
CA LEU A 124 -0.08 4.85 -4.69
C LEU A 124 -0.01 3.35 -4.39
N PHE A 125 1.04 2.93 -3.71
CA PHE A 125 1.19 1.58 -3.19
C PHE A 125 0.70 1.53 -1.74
N ILE A 126 -0.25 0.65 -1.45
CA ILE A 126 -0.79 0.44 -0.11
C ILE A 126 -0.44 -0.96 0.34
N VAL A 127 0.25 -1.07 1.46
CA VAL A 127 0.66 -2.34 2.06
C VAL A 127 -0.09 -2.54 3.38
N ASP A 128 -0.94 -3.56 3.43
CA ASP A 128 -1.61 -3.97 4.67
C ASP A 128 -0.79 -5.04 5.38
N GLU A 129 -0.97 -5.15 6.71
CA GLU A 129 -0.24 -6.10 7.56
C GLU A 129 1.29 -6.00 7.43
N ALA A 130 1.83 -4.78 7.26
CA ALA A 130 3.25 -4.54 7.04
C ALA A 130 4.14 -5.04 8.19
N SER A 131 3.59 -5.18 9.40
CA SER A 131 4.30 -5.76 10.55
C SER A 131 4.66 -7.24 10.38
N MET A 132 4.02 -7.94 9.45
CA MET A 132 4.33 -9.34 9.10
C MET A 132 5.51 -9.47 8.12
N ILE A 133 6.06 -8.38 7.61
CA ILE A 133 7.26 -8.41 6.76
C ILE A 133 8.46 -8.75 7.66
N GLY A 134 8.98 -9.97 7.52
CA GLY A 134 10.12 -10.45 8.31
C GLY A 134 11.45 -9.88 7.83
N ASN A 135 12.39 -9.69 8.77
CA ASN A 135 13.75 -9.27 8.42
C ASN A 135 14.56 -10.36 7.68
N SER A 136 14.09 -11.61 7.68
CA SER A 136 14.76 -12.77 7.11
C SER A 136 14.27 -13.16 5.72
N ASP A 137 13.26 -12.48 5.17
CA ASP A 137 12.67 -12.80 3.89
C ASP A 137 13.51 -12.26 2.72
N SER A 138 14.79 -12.65 2.65
CA SER A 138 15.63 -12.30 1.50
C SER A 138 15.49 -13.38 0.42
N PHE A 139 14.88 -13.03 -0.72
CA PHE A 139 14.62 -13.97 -1.81
C PHE A 139 15.66 -13.94 -2.95
N ALA A 140 16.41 -12.87 -3.10
CA ALA A 140 17.23 -12.64 -4.29
C ALA A 140 18.73 -12.96 -4.11
N GLY A 141 19.11 -13.77 -3.11
CA GLY A 141 20.52 -14.17 -2.93
C GLY A 141 21.47 -13.03 -2.51
N ASN A 142 20.98 -11.81 -2.40
CA ASN A 142 21.66 -10.67 -1.83
C ASN A 142 21.14 -10.47 -0.40
N ASN A 143 21.98 -10.00 0.49
CA ASN A 143 21.70 -9.79 1.93
C ASN A 143 20.62 -8.69 2.19
N ARG A 144 19.70 -8.47 1.25
CA ARG A 144 18.62 -7.48 1.28
C ARG A 144 17.32 -8.13 1.72
N ASN A 145 16.56 -7.45 2.55
CA ASN A 145 15.27 -7.92 3.01
C ASN A 145 14.13 -7.51 2.05
N LEU A 146 12.97 -8.15 2.20
CA LEU A 146 11.78 -7.90 1.37
C LEU A 146 11.32 -6.43 1.42
N LEU A 147 11.47 -5.78 2.57
CA LEU A 147 11.09 -4.37 2.74
C LEU A 147 11.97 -3.44 1.92
N ASP A 148 13.29 -3.67 1.91
CA ASP A 148 14.22 -2.89 1.11
C ASP A 148 13.94 -3.04 -0.38
N ASP A 149 13.69 -4.27 -0.85
CA ASP A 149 13.34 -4.53 -2.24
C ASP A 149 11.99 -3.91 -2.63
N LEU A 150 11.03 -3.87 -1.71
CA LEU A 150 9.74 -3.19 -1.93
C LEU A 150 9.93 -1.67 -2.04
N ILE A 151 10.71 -1.06 -1.14
CA ILE A 151 10.99 0.38 -1.15
C ILE A 151 11.69 0.76 -2.46
N ASP A 152 12.71 0.02 -2.86
CA ASP A 152 13.41 0.26 -4.12
C ASP A 152 12.48 0.09 -5.32
N TYR A 153 11.64 -0.95 -5.32
CA TYR A 153 10.67 -1.17 -6.40
C TYR A 153 9.71 0.01 -6.53
N VAL A 154 9.17 0.51 -5.42
CA VAL A 154 8.23 1.65 -5.44
C VAL A 154 8.96 2.91 -5.91
N SER A 155 10.17 3.17 -5.42
CA SER A 155 10.94 4.38 -5.75
C SER A 155 11.44 4.45 -7.19
N GLU A 156 11.55 3.32 -7.89
CA GLU A 156 11.91 3.27 -9.31
C GLU A 156 10.76 3.66 -10.25
N GLY A 157 9.54 3.75 -9.76
CA GLY A 157 8.40 4.21 -10.56
C GLY A 157 8.55 5.70 -10.92
N ASP A 158 8.10 6.08 -12.12
CA ASP A 158 7.96 7.49 -12.47
C ASP A 158 6.83 8.11 -11.62
N HIS A 159 7.21 9.03 -10.76
CA HIS A 159 6.31 9.78 -9.87
C HIS A 159 5.75 11.02 -10.54
#